data_bb06591c0c0d0d3029d0fa50192a36cf
#
_entry.id   bb06591c0c0d0d3029d0fa50192a36cf
#
_cell.length_a   1.000
_cell.length_b   1.000
_cell.length_c   1.000
_cell.angle_alpha   90.00
_cell.angle_beta   90.00
_cell.angle_gamma   90.00
#
_symmetry.space_group_name_H-M   'P 1'
#
loop_
_entity.id
_entity.type
_entity.pdbx_description
1 polymer ?
#
loop_
_entity_poly.entity_id
_entity_poly.type
_entity_poly.pdbx_seq_one_letter_code
_entity_poly.pdbx_strand_id
1 'polypeptide(L)'
;MTGEQMETLARDRIANPFFVLEVAPAASAAEIERQGQRLMSELAAGLENARRYPTPFGPRERTSELVRATLAELRDPARRFVHEWWARGLTAAAP
;
A
#
# COMPACT_ATOMS: atom_id res chain seq x y z
N MET A 1 -23.35 10.30 5.29
CA MET A 1 -22.18 10.06 4.40
C MET A 1 -22.63 10.17 2.94
N THR A 2 -21.94 10.96 2.15
CA THR A 2 -22.24 11.12 0.73
C THR A 2 -21.56 10.01 -0.09
N GLY A 3 -22.00 9.80 -1.34
CA GLY A 3 -21.37 8.85 -2.25
C GLY A 3 -19.91 9.17 -2.50
N GLU A 4 -19.58 10.47 -2.59
CA GLU A 4 -18.23 10.95 -2.78
C GLU A 4 -17.32 10.60 -1.60
N GLN A 5 -17.82 10.72 -0.36
CA GLN A 5 -17.08 10.34 0.84
C GLN A 5 -16.86 8.83 0.90
N MET A 6 -17.85 8.04 0.46
CA MET A 6 -17.72 6.59 0.41
C MET A 6 -16.66 6.16 -0.60
N GLU A 7 -16.63 6.80 -1.77
CA GLU A 7 -15.62 6.52 -2.79
C GLU A 7 -14.22 6.85 -2.29
N THR A 8 -14.05 7.97 -1.58
CA THR A 8 -12.77 8.36 -1.00
C THR A 8 -12.30 7.34 0.03
N LEU A 9 -13.19 6.90 0.93
CA LEU A 9 -12.87 5.89 1.94
C LEU A 9 -12.48 4.56 1.30
N ALA A 10 -13.22 4.12 0.29
CA ALA A 10 -12.93 2.87 -0.42
C ALA A 10 -11.57 2.96 -1.13
N ARG A 11 -11.30 4.10 -1.77
CA ARG A 11 -10.03 4.33 -2.47
C ARG A 11 -8.85 4.32 -1.50
N ASP A 12 -8.99 4.97 -0.35
CA ASP A 12 -7.95 5.02 0.67
C ASP A 12 -7.63 3.62 1.22
N ARG A 13 -8.64 2.79 1.41
CA ARG A 13 -8.46 1.41 1.86
C ARG A 13 -7.75 0.56 0.81
N ILE A 14 -8.14 0.69 -0.46
CA ILE A 14 -7.55 -0.05 -1.57
C ILE A 14 -6.09 0.35 -1.79
N ALA A 15 -5.81 1.66 -1.68
CA ALA A 15 -4.47 2.19 -1.86
C ALA A 15 -3.64 2.19 -0.57
N ASN A 16 -4.02 1.39 0.43
CA ASN A 16 -3.28 1.32 1.68
C ASN A 16 -1.81 0.98 1.41
N PRO A 17 -0.87 1.77 1.98
CA PRO A 17 0.55 1.60 1.71
C PRO A 17 1.10 0.20 1.95
N PHE A 18 0.59 -0.52 2.95
CA PHE A 18 1.06 -1.88 3.23
C PHE A 18 0.66 -2.85 2.13
N PHE A 19 -0.48 -2.64 1.49
CA PHE A 19 -0.88 -3.44 0.32
C PHE A 19 -0.05 -3.06 -0.90
N VAL A 20 0.13 -1.76 -1.14
CA VAL A 20 0.91 -1.28 -2.29
C VAL A 20 2.31 -1.86 -2.29
N LEU A 21 2.98 -1.89 -1.14
CA LEU A 21 4.34 -2.41 -1.01
C LEU A 21 4.39 -3.92 -0.74
N GLU A 22 3.26 -4.54 -0.43
CA GLU A 22 3.17 -5.96 -0.05
C GLU A 22 4.09 -6.28 1.13
N VAL A 23 4.03 -5.44 2.17
CA VAL A 23 4.75 -5.65 3.43
C VAL A 23 3.77 -5.79 4.58
N ALA A 24 4.20 -6.51 5.61
CA ALA A 24 3.38 -6.67 6.81
C ALA A 24 3.29 -5.34 7.57
N PRO A 25 2.15 -5.06 8.26
CA PRO A 25 2.04 -3.86 9.09
C PRO A 25 3.10 -3.76 10.20
N ALA A 26 3.66 -4.89 10.61
CA ALA A 26 4.71 -4.95 11.62
C ALA A 26 6.12 -4.81 11.04
N ALA A 27 6.28 -4.63 9.73
CA ALA A 27 7.59 -4.51 9.10
C ALA A 27 8.37 -3.31 9.65
N SER A 28 9.69 -3.46 9.76
CA SER A 28 10.55 -2.36 10.20
C SER A 28 10.64 -1.27 9.12
N ALA A 29 11.04 -0.08 9.52
CA ALA A 29 11.25 1.02 8.57
C ALA A 29 12.28 0.61 7.50
N ALA A 30 13.33 -0.10 7.89
CA ALA A 30 14.36 -0.58 6.95
C ALA A 30 13.80 -1.59 5.96
N GLU A 31 12.95 -2.50 6.41
CA GLU A 31 12.29 -3.48 5.52
C GLU A 31 11.39 -2.79 4.53
N ILE A 32 10.63 -1.80 4.98
CA ILE A 32 9.74 -1.01 4.13
C ILE A 32 10.54 -0.29 3.04
N GLU A 33 11.65 0.35 3.40
CA GLU A 33 12.51 1.06 2.45
C GLU A 33 13.12 0.09 1.43
N ARG A 34 13.62 -1.05 1.87
CA ARG A 34 14.19 -2.07 0.97
C ARG A 34 13.17 -2.59 -0.03
N GLN A 35 11.96 -2.87 0.46
CA GLN A 35 10.89 -3.37 -0.40
C GLN A 35 10.47 -2.31 -1.43
N GLY A 36 10.38 -1.04 -1.00
CA GLY A 36 10.09 0.07 -1.90
C GLY A 36 11.13 0.21 -3.00
N GLN A 37 12.42 0.16 -2.66
CA GLN A 37 13.50 0.25 -3.62
C GLN A 37 13.50 -0.94 -4.59
N ARG A 38 13.24 -2.13 -4.07
CA ARG A 38 13.12 -3.33 -4.90
C ARG A 38 11.99 -3.17 -5.93
N LEU A 39 10.82 -2.72 -5.50
CA LEU A 39 9.68 -2.52 -6.39
C LEU A 39 9.97 -1.44 -7.44
N MET A 40 10.65 -0.37 -7.06
CA MET A 40 11.06 0.67 -8.00
C MET A 40 11.97 0.12 -9.09
N SER A 41 12.94 -0.72 -8.70
CA SER A 41 13.85 -1.37 -9.66
C SER A 41 13.11 -2.33 -10.59
N GLU A 42 12.19 -3.11 -10.04
CA GLU A 42 11.39 -4.07 -10.81
C GLU A 42 10.48 -3.34 -11.81
N LEU A 43 9.86 -2.24 -11.39
CA LEU A 43 9.02 -1.43 -12.28
C LEU A 43 9.85 -0.82 -13.41
N ALA A 44 11.05 -0.32 -13.09
CA ALA A 44 11.96 0.23 -14.09
C ALA A 44 12.42 -0.83 -15.11
N ALA A 45 12.55 -2.08 -14.65
CA ALA A 45 12.91 -3.21 -15.51
C ALA A 45 11.71 -3.75 -16.31
N GLY A 46 10.51 -3.25 -16.09
CA GLY A 46 9.32 -3.67 -16.80
C GLY A 46 8.76 -5.03 -16.38
N LEU A 47 9.06 -5.46 -15.17
CA LEU A 47 8.57 -6.75 -14.67
C LEU A 47 7.06 -6.69 -14.41
N GLU A 48 6.32 -7.62 -15.02
CA GLU A 48 4.86 -7.65 -14.91
C GLU A 48 4.35 -7.79 -13.48
N ASN A 49 5.02 -8.62 -12.67
CA ASN A 49 4.61 -8.86 -11.29
C ASN A 49 4.69 -7.58 -10.42
N ALA A 50 5.54 -6.64 -10.78
CA ALA A 50 5.66 -5.39 -10.04
C ALA A 50 4.52 -4.40 -10.36
N ARG A 51 3.87 -4.54 -11.50
CA ARG A 51 2.83 -3.62 -11.96
C ARG A 51 1.50 -3.76 -11.22
N ARG A 52 1.34 -4.82 -10.45
CA ARG A 52 0.08 -5.08 -9.74
C ARG A 52 0.34 -5.51 -8.31
N TYR A 53 -0.60 -5.20 -7.44
CA TYR A 53 -0.56 -5.64 -6.06
C TYR A 53 -1.95 -6.16 -5.65
N PRO A 54 -2.00 -7.22 -4.83
CA PRO A 54 -3.28 -7.76 -4.36
C PRO A 54 -3.88 -6.89 -3.27
N THR A 55 -5.20 -6.80 -3.25
CA THR A 55 -5.96 -6.19 -2.16
C THR A 55 -7.15 -7.09 -1.84
N PRO A 56 -7.80 -6.91 -0.67
CA PRO A 56 -9.03 -7.63 -0.36
C PRO A 56 -10.14 -7.38 -1.39
N PHE A 57 -10.03 -6.33 -2.20
CA PHE A 57 -11.01 -5.97 -3.23
C PHE A 57 -10.56 -6.31 -4.65
N GLY A 58 -9.48 -7.09 -4.80
CA GLY A 58 -8.94 -7.49 -6.08
C GLY A 58 -7.61 -6.79 -6.40
N PRO A 59 -6.97 -7.19 -7.51
CA PRO A 59 -5.67 -6.62 -7.88
C PRO A 59 -5.79 -5.15 -8.33
N ARG A 60 -4.77 -4.36 -8.03
CA ARG A 60 -4.68 -2.95 -8.42
C ARG A 60 -3.35 -2.68 -9.10
N GLU A 61 -3.32 -1.64 -9.91
CA GLU A 61 -2.13 -1.23 -10.64
C GLU A 61 -1.15 -0.48 -9.74
N ARG A 62 0.13 -0.83 -9.86
CA ARG A 62 1.24 -0.18 -9.16
C ARG A 62 2.08 0.62 -10.14
N THR A 63 2.39 1.87 -9.77
CA THR A 63 3.29 2.73 -10.54
C THR A 63 4.43 3.19 -9.66
N SER A 64 5.50 3.71 -10.26
CA SER A 64 6.62 4.25 -9.48
C SER A 64 6.21 5.47 -8.66
N GLU A 65 5.31 6.30 -9.16
CA GLU A 65 4.78 7.44 -8.42
C GLU A 65 4.02 6.97 -7.18
N LEU A 66 3.23 5.92 -7.32
CA LEU A 66 2.49 5.35 -6.19
C LEU A 66 3.44 4.78 -5.13
N VAL A 67 4.51 4.10 -5.55
CA VAL A 67 5.50 3.57 -4.61
C VAL A 67 6.18 4.72 -3.85
N ARG A 68 6.59 5.79 -4.53
CA ARG A 68 7.21 6.96 -3.87
C ARG A 68 6.27 7.61 -2.88
N ALA A 69 5.02 7.84 -3.27
CA ALA A 69 4.01 8.44 -2.39
C ALA A 69 3.77 7.57 -1.15
N THR A 70 3.73 6.26 -1.36
CA THR A 70 3.53 5.28 -0.31
C THR A 70 4.69 5.29 0.68
N LEU A 71 5.93 5.33 0.21
CA LEU A 71 7.10 5.43 1.09
C LEU A 71 7.07 6.71 1.92
N ALA A 72 6.70 7.83 1.30
CA ALA A 72 6.57 9.11 2.00
C ALA A 72 5.54 9.04 3.13
N GLU A 73 4.39 8.41 2.87
CA GLU A 73 3.35 8.22 3.88
C GLU A 73 3.85 7.39 5.07
N LEU A 74 4.56 6.30 4.80
CA LEU A 74 5.02 5.39 5.86
C LEU A 74 6.23 5.92 6.63
N ARG A 75 6.91 6.95 6.14
CA ARG A 75 7.99 7.62 6.88
C ARG A 75 7.47 8.50 8.00
N ASP A 76 6.21 8.93 7.93
CA ASP A 76 5.56 9.71 8.98
C ASP A 76 4.92 8.76 9.99
N PRO A 77 5.38 8.74 11.27
CA PRO A 77 4.86 7.79 12.27
C PRO A 77 3.35 7.89 12.51
N ALA A 78 2.80 9.08 12.49
CA ALA A 78 1.37 9.28 12.71
C ALA A 78 0.54 8.72 11.56
N ARG A 79 0.97 8.99 10.33
CA ARG A 79 0.30 8.47 9.14
C ARG A 79 0.46 6.97 9.04
N ARG A 80 1.65 6.45 9.34
CA ARG A 80 1.90 5.02 9.38
C ARG A 80 0.96 4.31 10.35
N PHE A 81 0.75 4.88 11.53
CA PHE A 81 -0.14 4.31 12.54
C PHE A 81 -1.57 4.13 11.99
N VAL A 82 -2.09 5.14 11.30
CA VAL A 82 -3.44 5.06 10.71
C VAL A 82 -3.50 3.97 9.64
N HIS A 83 -2.50 3.87 8.78
CA HIS A 83 -2.46 2.86 7.73
C HIS A 83 -2.30 1.44 8.31
N GLU A 84 -1.53 1.27 9.38
CA GLU A 84 -1.42 -0.01 10.09
C GLU A 84 -2.78 -0.46 10.61
N TRP A 85 -3.51 0.46 11.20
CA TRP A 85 -4.84 0.16 11.75
C TRP A 85 -5.79 -0.32 10.66
N TRP A 86 -5.84 0.37 9.54
CA TRP A 86 -6.67 -0.02 8.40
C TRP A 86 -6.23 -1.36 7.80
N ALA A 87 -4.93 -1.55 7.62
CA ALA A 87 -4.39 -2.79 7.04
C ALA A 87 -4.73 -4.00 7.90
N ARG A 88 -4.58 -3.89 9.22
CA ARG A 88 -4.91 -4.97 10.16
C ARG A 88 -6.41 -5.26 10.16
N GLY A 89 -7.24 -4.22 10.14
CA GLY A 89 -8.69 -4.37 10.10
C GLY A 89 -9.17 -5.09 8.85
N LEU A 90 -8.64 -4.73 7.69
CA LEU A 90 -9.01 -5.36 6.43
C LEU A 90 -8.54 -6.81 6.35
N THR A 91 -7.33 -7.10 6.86
CA THR A 91 -6.79 -8.46 6.89
C THR A 91 -7.60 -9.34 7.85
N ALA A 92 -7.96 -8.80 9.02
CA ALA A 92 -8.75 -9.52 10.01
C ALA A 92 -10.18 -9.79 9.53
N ALA A 93 -10.73 -8.95 8.66
CA ALA A 93 -12.06 -9.12 8.08
C ALA A 93 -12.08 -10.10 6.92
N ALA A 94 -10.94 -10.47 6.37
CA ALA A 94 -10.85 -11.44 5.27
C ALA A 94 -11.09 -12.85 5.82
N PRO A 95 -11.94 -13.64 5.16
CA PRO A 95 -12.18 -15.01 5.59
C PRO A 95 -10.98 -15.92 5.40
#